data_7dd2ae1824876ad1192552b66a029e7d
#
_entry.id   7dd2ae1824876ad1192552b66a029e7d
#
_cell.length_a   1.000
_cell.length_b   1.000
_cell.length_c   1.000
_cell.angle_alpha   90.00
_cell.angle_beta   90.00
_cell.angle_gamma   90.00
#
_symmetry.space_group_name_H-M   'P 1'
#
loop_
_entity.id
_entity.type
_entity.pdbx_description
1 polymer ?
#
loop_
_entity_poly.entity_id
_entity_poly.type
_entity_poly.pdbx_seq_one_letter_code
_entity_poly.pdbx_strand_id
1 'polypeptide(L)'
;MVGLACFVRALAQPMALLNDPDTYLHIAAGRWMLAHAALPVHDPFSHSLAGATWVPHEWLAEIILAVVYDLARWSGLVLLTAAVFAASLALLTRLLLRWAEPFSALIAASLGAVLVLNHLLVRPHLLALPLLVVWSGGLFAARDTGSGPPFRLLPVMVLWANLHGGFMFGLALTVYLAAEAVLAPGRRAREARRWGGFGLLAVAAALVTPNGWAGFFEPFRMIAMPALQASFGEWLSPNFQAFQPLEIWLLGIVALGFATGIRLPPSRLLLLLALCHMALGHVRHAELLGLVGPLAIAAALGPPIAARIRSMPVSALSRGAARLADPAASPAVKLALVTGLTIGLPVLLWPIERADDGVTPARALAAAARLGLDGPVFNSEGFGGYLTFRGIPTFIDGRAELYGNAFLDRYLAAESGDEHALARLLATCGITWTLLEPQQGAVRLLDAAPGWRRVYTDAEAVIHTRPAALGSEAVYSASSGGGSGSEMPNPAQSCRK
;
A
#
# COMPACT_ATOMS: atom_id res chain seq x y z
N MET A 1 -16.72 -10.29 17.01
CA MET A 1 -16.45 -9.14 17.93
C MET A 1 -15.13 -8.42 17.59
N VAL A 2 -13.97 -9.12 17.38
CA VAL A 2 -12.70 -8.46 16.97
C VAL A 2 -12.90 -7.63 15.71
N GLY A 3 -13.47 -8.22 14.65
CA GLY A 3 -13.75 -7.47 13.42
C GLY A 3 -14.59 -6.20 13.66
N LEU A 4 -15.63 -6.26 14.51
CA LEU A 4 -16.42 -5.08 14.85
C LEU A 4 -15.59 -4.00 15.55
N ALA A 5 -14.74 -4.39 16.52
CA ALA A 5 -13.86 -3.45 17.20
C ALA A 5 -12.88 -2.79 16.21
N CYS A 6 -12.31 -3.56 15.28
CA CYS A 6 -11.46 -3.05 14.22
C CYS A 6 -12.21 -2.11 13.27
N PHE A 7 -13.45 -2.43 12.91
CA PHE A 7 -14.31 -1.58 12.10
C PHE A 7 -14.55 -0.22 12.76
N VAL A 8 -14.99 -0.24 14.02
CA VAL A 8 -15.24 1.00 14.80
C VAL A 8 -13.95 1.81 14.95
N ARG A 9 -12.83 1.15 15.25
CA ARG A 9 -11.52 1.81 15.39
C ARG A 9 -11.07 2.50 14.10
N ALA A 10 -11.29 1.85 12.96
CA ALA A 10 -10.97 2.43 11.66
C ALA A 10 -11.85 3.68 11.37
N LEU A 11 -13.16 3.58 11.64
CA LEU A 11 -14.07 4.71 11.44
C LEU A 11 -13.85 5.89 12.40
N ALA A 12 -13.19 5.66 13.53
CA ALA A 12 -12.91 6.72 14.50
C ALA A 12 -11.86 7.75 14.00
N GLN A 13 -11.08 7.40 12.97
CA GLN A 13 -10.04 8.28 12.41
C GLN A 13 -10.07 8.27 10.87
N PRO A 14 -11.13 8.74 10.24
CA PRO A 14 -11.30 8.64 8.78
C PRO A 14 -10.23 9.42 8.01
N MET A 15 -9.76 10.55 8.52
CA MET A 15 -8.71 11.35 7.88
C MET A 15 -7.38 10.63 7.87
N ALA A 16 -7.04 9.86 8.90
CA ALA A 16 -5.82 9.06 8.93
C ALA A 16 -5.82 7.97 7.85
N LEU A 17 -6.98 7.37 7.54
CA LEU A 17 -7.11 6.39 6.46
C LEU A 17 -6.92 7.01 5.07
N LEU A 18 -7.25 8.28 4.92
CA LEU A 18 -7.18 9.03 3.67
C LEU A 18 -5.86 9.81 3.50
N ASN A 19 -4.98 9.82 4.50
CA ASN A 19 -3.74 10.58 4.49
C ASN A 19 -2.65 9.89 3.64
N ASP A 20 -2.96 9.73 2.35
CA ASP A 20 -2.10 9.09 1.37
C ASP A 20 -2.26 9.75 0.00
N PRO A 21 -1.18 10.23 -0.64
CA PRO A 21 -1.25 10.86 -1.95
C PRO A 21 -1.67 9.89 -3.05
N ASP A 22 -1.29 8.61 -2.93
CA ASP A 22 -1.56 7.61 -3.96
C ASP A 22 -3.03 7.22 -4.04
N THR A 23 -3.83 7.46 -2.99
CA THR A 23 -5.28 7.27 -3.04
C THR A 23 -5.90 8.02 -4.22
N TYR A 24 -5.48 9.27 -4.45
CA TYR A 24 -5.94 10.08 -5.58
C TYR A 24 -5.53 9.50 -6.93
N LEU A 25 -4.26 9.08 -7.02
CA LEU A 25 -3.69 8.47 -8.22
C LEU A 25 -4.45 7.18 -8.60
N HIS A 26 -4.67 6.29 -7.63
CA HIS A 26 -5.40 5.05 -7.86
C HIS A 26 -6.84 5.28 -8.32
N ILE A 27 -7.54 6.29 -7.76
CA ILE A 27 -8.87 6.66 -8.23
C ILE A 27 -8.80 7.18 -9.68
N ALA A 28 -7.83 8.03 -10.00
CA ALA A 28 -7.67 8.59 -11.33
C ALA A 28 -7.34 7.50 -12.36
N ALA A 29 -6.43 6.58 -12.02
CA ALA A 29 -6.06 5.44 -12.87
C ALA A 29 -7.26 4.51 -13.12
N GLY A 30 -8.00 4.16 -12.08
CA GLY A 30 -9.22 3.35 -12.20
C GLY A 30 -10.29 4.01 -13.07
N ARG A 31 -10.51 5.32 -12.91
CA ARG A 31 -11.43 6.11 -13.76
C ARG A 31 -11.00 6.13 -15.22
N TRP A 32 -9.69 6.29 -15.45
CA TRP A 32 -9.14 6.25 -16.80
C TRP A 32 -9.42 4.90 -17.47
N MET A 33 -9.17 3.78 -16.75
CA MET A 33 -9.45 2.43 -17.23
C MET A 33 -10.93 2.20 -17.54
N LEU A 34 -11.82 2.67 -16.66
CA LEU A 34 -13.26 2.57 -16.85
C LEU A 34 -13.74 3.39 -18.07
N ALA A 35 -13.23 4.61 -18.23
CA ALA A 35 -13.61 5.50 -19.33
C ALA A 35 -13.15 4.97 -20.71
N HIS A 36 -11.98 4.31 -20.76
CA HIS A 36 -11.42 3.78 -22.01
C HIS A 36 -11.71 2.30 -22.25
N ALA A 37 -12.33 1.61 -21.26
CA ALA A 37 -12.54 0.14 -21.26
C ALA A 37 -11.24 -0.62 -21.61
N ALA A 38 -10.09 -0.12 -21.17
CA ALA A 38 -8.75 -0.64 -21.48
C ALA A 38 -7.77 -0.36 -20.34
N LEU A 39 -6.69 -1.13 -20.27
CA LEU A 39 -5.55 -0.82 -19.40
C LEU A 39 -4.59 0.12 -20.15
N PRO A 40 -4.03 1.16 -19.50
CA PRO A 40 -3.03 2.00 -20.12
C PRO A 40 -1.72 1.20 -20.32
N VAL A 41 -1.21 1.22 -21.53
CA VAL A 41 0.11 0.65 -21.89
C VAL A 41 1.19 1.72 -21.80
N HIS A 42 0.78 2.96 -21.94
CA HIS A 42 1.63 4.14 -21.86
C HIS A 42 1.08 5.10 -20.82
N ASP A 43 1.99 5.85 -20.19
CA ASP A 43 1.62 6.85 -19.19
C ASP A 43 0.73 7.96 -19.76
N PRO A 44 -0.52 8.11 -19.24
CA PRO A 44 -1.42 9.16 -19.67
C PRO A 44 -1.44 10.38 -18.74
N PHE A 45 -0.66 10.37 -17.63
CA PHE A 45 -0.84 11.32 -16.52
C PHE A 45 0.29 12.31 -16.35
N SER A 46 1.55 11.91 -16.60
CA SER A 46 2.67 12.82 -16.40
C SER A 46 3.07 13.54 -17.71
N HIS A 47 3.54 14.78 -17.56
CA HIS A 47 4.17 15.47 -18.69
C HIS A 47 5.66 15.14 -18.82
N SER A 48 6.33 14.77 -17.71
CA SER A 48 7.76 14.45 -17.69
C SER A 48 8.09 13.13 -18.40
N LEU A 49 7.20 12.14 -18.30
CA LEU A 49 7.32 10.82 -18.91
C LEU A 49 6.14 10.46 -19.82
N ALA A 50 5.46 11.47 -20.39
CA ALA A 50 4.30 11.26 -21.25
C ALA A 50 4.55 10.17 -22.30
N GLY A 51 3.70 9.15 -22.37
CA GLY A 51 3.83 8.03 -23.28
C GLY A 51 4.97 7.05 -22.97
N ALA A 52 5.59 7.09 -21.78
CA ALA A 52 6.46 6.02 -21.32
C ALA A 52 5.66 4.74 -21.08
N THR A 53 6.26 3.59 -21.27
CA THR A 53 5.59 2.31 -20.99
C THR A 53 5.29 2.19 -19.50
N TRP A 54 4.03 1.92 -19.16
CA TRP A 54 3.56 1.71 -17.80
C TRP A 54 2.80 0.39 -17.69
N VAL A 55 3.04 -0.34 -16.60
CA VAL A 55 2.40 -1.61 -16.30
C VAL A 55 1.52 -1.44 -15.04
N PRO A 56 0.21 -1.18 -15.18
CA PRO A 56 -0.70 -1.02 -14.04
C PRO A 56 -0.95 -2.41 -13.41
N HIS A 57 -0.05 -2.85 -12.55
CA HIS A 57 -0.11 -4.19 -11.95
C HIS A 57 -1.18 -4.31 -10.84
N GLU A 58 -1.71 -3.20 -10.35
CA GLU A 58 -2.77 -3.10 -9.34
C GLU A 58 -4.14 -2.71 -9.95
N TRP A 59 -4.29 -2.87 -11.25
CA TRP A 59 -5.41 -2.40 -12.08
C TRP A 59 -6.79 -2.70 -11.49
N LEU A 60 -6.99 -3.92 -10.92
CA LEU A 60 -8.29 -4.31 -10.38
C LEU A 60 -8.61 -3.56 -9.09
N ALA A 61 -7.61 -3.32 -8.24
CA ALA A 61 -7.78 -2.51 -7.04
C ALA A 61 -8.10 -1.05 -7.40
N GLU A 62 -7.42 -0.49 -8.39
CA GLU A 62 -7.66 0.87 -8.88
C GLU A 62 -9.09 1.04 -9.42
N ILE A 63 -9.59 0.07 -10.18
CA ILE A 63 -10.99 0.06 -10.64
C ILE A 63 -11.95 -0.01 -9.44
N ILE A 64 -11.71 -0.88 -8.46
CA ILE A 64 -12.57 -1.00 -7.26
C ILE A 64 -12.60 0.33 -6.50
N LEU A 65 -11.43 0.95 -6.26
CA LEU A 65 -11.34 2.23 -5.56
C LEU A 65 -12.07 3.34 -6.32
N ALA A 66 -11.93 3.40 -7.66
CA ALA A 66 -12.63 4.36 -8.50
C ALA A 66 -14.16 4.18 -8.44
N VAL A 67 -14.66 2.96 -8.59
CA VAL A 67 -16.09 2.65 -8.51
C VAL A 67 -16.68 3.01 -7.15
N VAL A 68 -16.01 2.63 -6.06
CA VAL A 68 -16.47 2.95 -4.70
C VAL A 68 -16.46 4.46 -4.46
N TYR A 69 -15.43 5.16 -4.94
CA TYR A 69 -15.38 6.61 -4.86
C TYR A 69 -16.51 7.27 -5.67
N ASP A 70 -16.80 6.80 -6.88
CA ASP A 70 -17.86 7.37 -7.71
C ASP A 70 -19.25 7.14 -7.14
N LEU A 71 -19.47 6.00 -6.46
CA LEU A 71 -20.73 5.67 -5.82
C LEU A 71 -20.96 6.40 -4.48
N ALA A 72 -19.92 6.54 -3.65
CA ALA A 72 -20.08 7.00 -2.26
C ALA A 72 -18.94 7.92 -1.77
N ARG A 73 -18.16 8.50 -2.69
CA ARG A 73 -17.08 9.46 -2.41
C ARG A 73 -16.10 8.93 -1.34
N TRP A 74 -15.54 9.84 -0.54
CA TRP A 74 -14.59 9.49 0.53
C TRP A 74 -15.19 8.58 1.59
N SER A 75 -16.48 8.78 1.90
CA SER A 75 -17.21 7.93 2.85
C SER A 75 -17.23 6.46 2.41
N GLY A 76 -17.42 6.21 1.12
CA GLY A 76 -17.38 4.86 0.56
C GLY A 76 -16.02 4.19 0.75
N LEU A 77 -14.93 4.92 0.47
CA LEU A 77 -13.57 4.41 0.63
C LEU A 77 -13.22 4.13 2.09
N VAL A 78 -13.61 5.01 3.01
CA VAL A 78 -13.42 4.80 4.46
C VAL A 78 -14.18 3.57 4.94
N LEU A 79 -15.42 3.38 4.50
CA LEU A 79 -16.22 2.19 4.82
C LEU A 79 -15.64 0.91 4.23
N LEU A 80 -15.18 0.95 2.97
CA LEU A 80 -14.50 -0.18 2.34
C LEU A 80 -13.27 -0.58 3.16
N THR A 81 -12.43 0.41 3.52
CA THR A 81 -11.22 0.19 4.32
C THR A 81 -11.54 -0.44 5.66
N ALA A 82 -12.50 0.14 6.39
CA ALA A 82 -12.93 -0.38 7.68
C ALA A 82 -13.49 -1.82 7.57
N ALA A 83 -14.30 -2.08 6.54
CA ALA A 83 -14.89 -3.40 6.32
C ALA A 83 -13.85 -4.47 5.96
N VAL A 84 -12.90 -4.16 5.06
CA VAL A 84 -11.83 -5.09 4.66
C VAL A 84 -10.89 -5.38 5.82
N PHE A 85 -10.49 -4.35 6.58
CA PHE A 85 -9.70 -4.50 7.80
C PHE A 85 -10.41 -5.39 8.81
N ALA A 86 -11.68 -5.10 9.11
CA ALA A 86 -12.51 -5.90 10.01
C ALA A 86 -12.63 -7.37 9.57
N ALA A 87 -12.86 -7.60 8.28
CA ALA A 87 -12.95 -8.93 7.70
C ALA A 87 -11.63 -9.71 7.83
N SER A 88 -10.49 -9.05 7.59
CA SER A 88 -9.16 -9.65 7.68
C SER A 88 -8.87 -10.13 9.11
N LEU A 89 -9.16 -9.29 10.12
CA LEU A 89 -8.96 -9.65 11.54
C LEU A 89 -9.98 -10.67 12.05
N ALA A 90 -11.21 -10.64 11.55
CA ALA A 90 -12.21 -11.67 11.85
C ALA A 90 -11.79 -13.04 11.28
N LEU A 91 -11.27 -13.06 10.05
CA LEU A 91 -10.71 -14.27 9.42
C LEU A 91 -9.47 -14.77 10.18
N LEU A 92 -8.53 -13.89 10.53
CA LEU A 92 -7.37 -14.23 11.34
C LEU A 92 -7.80 -14.88 12.67
N THR A 93 -8.70 -14.23 13.40
CA THR A 93 -9.23 -14.76 14.67
C THR A 93 -9.85 -16.15 14.48
N ARG A 94 -10.68 -16.34 13.45
CA ARG A 94 -11.29 -17.63 13.14
C ARG A 94 -10.27 -18.73 12.84
N LEU A 95 -9.19 -18.38 12.15
CA LEU A 95 -8.12 -19.34 11.85
C LEU A 95 -7.32 -19.70 13.09
N LEU A 96 -7.01 -18.73 13.93
CA LEU A 96 -6.30 -18.94 15.21
C LEU A 96 -7.08 -19.83 16.17
N LEU A 97 -8.42 -19.71 16.23
CA LEU A 97 -9.31 -20.54 17.05
C LEU A 97 -9.27 -22.04 16.71
N ARG A 98 -8.64 -22.44 15.63
CA ARG A 98 -8.41 -23.87 15.32
C ARG A 98 -7.36 -24.51 16.23
N TRP A 99 -6.43 -23.70 16.74
CA TRP A 99 -5.24 -24.15 17.48
C TRP A 99 -5.10 -23.49 18.84
N ALA A 100 -5.60 -22.26 18.99
CA ALA A 100 -5.47 -21.45 20.19
C ALA A 100 -6.80 -21.39 20.97
N GLU A 101 -6.67 -21.28 22.26
CA GLU A 101 -7.78 -20.98 23.16
C GLU A 101 -8.31 -19.55 22.87
N PRO A 102 -9.62 -19.28 23.04
CA PRO A 102 -10.23 -18.02 22.65
C PRO A 102 -9.55 -16.74 23.15
N PHE A 103 -9.10 -16.73 24.40
CA PHE A 103 -8.41 -15.57 24.96
C PHE A 103 -7.06 -15.30 24.26
N SER A 104 -6.28 -16.37 24.05
CA SER A 104 -5.00 -16.26 23.32
C SER A 104 -5.20 -15.85 21.87
N ALA A 105 -6.24 -16.38 21.20
CA ALA A 105 -6.57 -16.00 19.83
C ALA A 105 -6.98 -14.52 19.71
N LEU A 106 -7.74 -13.99 20.68
CA LEU A 106 -8.10 -12.58 20.75
C LEU A 106 -6.87 -11.69 20.97
N ILE A 107 -5.97 -12.05 21.90
CA ILE A 107 -4.73 -11.30 22.13
C ILE A 107 -3.88 -11.28 20.85
N ALA A 108 -3.64 -12.44 20.24
CA ALA A 108 -2.82 -12.54 19.03
C ALA A 108 -3.42 -11.73 17.85
N ALA A 109 -4.74 -11.79 17.66
CA ALA A 109 -5.42 -11.00 16.64
C ALA A 109 -5.37 -9.49 16.95
N SER A 110 -5.49 -9.08 18.22
CA SER A 110 -5.39 -7.68 18.63
C SER A 110 -3.98 -7.11 18.42
N LEU A 111 -2.94 -7.89 18.74
CA LEU A 111 -1.55 -7.52 18.45
C LEU A 111 -1.31 -7.41 16.95
N GLY A 112 -1.89 -8.31 16.15
CA GLY A 112 -1.87 -8.22 14.69
C GLY A 112 -2.58 -6.95 14.18
N ALA A 113 -3.76 -6.63 14.73
CA ALA A 113 -4.51 -5.44 14.37
C ALA A 113 -3.72 -4.15 14.61
N VAL A 114 -3.00 -4.06 15.73
CA VAL A 114 -2.19 -2.88 16.07
C VAL A 114 -1.05 -2.67 15.08
N LEU A 115 -0.42 -3.74 14.57
CA LEU A 115 0.61 -3.64 13.54
C LEU A 115 0.04 -3.22 12.18
N VAL A 116 -1.14 -3.70 11.81
CA VAL A 116 -1.81 -3.30 10.55
C VAL A 116 -2.28 -1.85 10.60
N LEU A 117 -2.75 -1.36 11.76
CA LEU A 117 -3.24 0.01 11.92
C LEU A 117 -2.19 1.08 11.57
N ASN A 118 -0.92 0.82 11.77
CA ASN A 118 0.16 1.75 11.45
C ASN A 118 0.30 2.05 9.96
N HIS A 119 -0.20 1.16 9.11
CA HIS A 119 -0.13 1.29 7.65
C HIS A 119 -1.51 1.08 7.00
N LEU A 120 -2.59 1.34 7.76
CA LEU A 120 -3.95 1.19 7.26
C LEU A 120 -4.36 2.43 6.47
N LEU A 121 -4.11 2.40 5.17
CA LEU A 121 -4.39 3.47 4.21
C LEU A 121 -5.33 2.97 3.10
N VAL A 122 -6.01 3.90 2.42
CA VAL A 122 -6.85 3.59 1.25
C VAL A 122 -5.96 3.35 0.04
N ARG A 123 -5.33 2.18 -0.01
CA ARG A 123 -4.41 1.76 -1.07
C ARG A 123 -4.72 0.32 -1.54
N PRO A 124 -4.24 -0.11 -2.71
CA PRO A 124 -4.44 -1.46 -3.23
C PRO A 124 -4.08 -2.60 -2.27
N HIS A 125 -2.99 -2.46 -1.46
CA HIS A 125 -2.56 -3.47 -0.48
C HIS A 125 -3.66 -3.86 0.50
N LEU A 126 -4.53 -2.91 0.87
CA LEU A 126 -5.65 -3.15 1.77
C LEU A 126 -6.54 -4.30 1.28
N LEU A 127 -6.89 -4.32 -0.02
CA LEU A 127 -7.75 -5.36 -0.60
C LEU A 127 -7.07 -6.74 -0.62
N ALA A 128 -5.76 -6.78 -0.51
CA ALA A 128 -4.97 -8.01 -0.44
C ALA A 128 -4.88 -8.61 0.97
N LEU A 129 -5.16 -7.85 2.06
CA LEU A 129 -5.05 -8.35 3.44
C LEU A 129 -5.87 -9.62 3.71
N PRO A 130 -7.17 -9.71 3.34
CA PRO A 130 -7.92 -10.93 3.56
C PRO A 130 -7.38 -12.11 2.73
N LEU A 131 -6.83 -11.85 1.54
CA LEU A 131 -6.24 -12.87 0.69
C LEU A 131 -4.94 -13.41 1.29
N LEU A 132 -4.09 -12.54 1.86
CA LEU A 132 -2.91 -12.91 2.63
C LEU A 132 -3.29 -13.85 3.79
N VAL A 133 -4.32 -13.51 4.55
CA VAL A 133 -4.78 -14.32 5.70
C VAL A 133 -5.33 -15.67 5.24
N VAL A 134 -6.14 -15.70 4.18
CA VAL A 134 -6.72 -16.96 3.63
C VAL A 134 -5.62 -17.85 3.06
N TRP A 135 -4.71 -17.28 2.28
CA TRP A 135 -3.58 -18.00 1.69
C TRP A 135 -2.67 -18.60 2.75
N SER A 136 -2.16 -17.76 3.65
CA SER A 136 -1.25 -18.18 4.72
C SER A 136 -1.92 -19.22 5.64
N GLY A 137 -3.14 -18.95 6.09
CA GLY A 137 -3.88 -19.87 6.96
C GLY A 137 -4.18 -21.20 6.31
N GLY A 138 -4.45 -21.22 4.99
CA GLY A 138 -4.65 -22.45 4.23
C GLY A 138 -3.38 -23.28 4.09
N LEU A 139 -2.25 -22.62 3.82
CA LEU A 139 -0.94 -23.28 3.72
C LEU A 139 -0.46 -23.81 5.07
N PHE A 140 -0.57 -23.03 6.16
CA PHE A 140 -0.22 -23.51 7.50
C PHE A 140 -1.09 -24.69 7.93
N ALA A 141 -2.40 -24.60 7.73
CA ALA A 141 -3.31 -25.71 8.05
C ALA A 141 -2.94 -26.99 7.27
N ALA A 142 -2.62 -26.87 5.97
CA ALA A 142 -2.18 -27.98 5.17
C ALA A 142 -0.88 -28.61 5.68
N ARG A 143 0.09 -27.77 6.05
CA ARG A 143 1.39 -28.20 6.57
C ARG A 143 1.24 -28.87 7.95
N ASP A 144 0.47 -28.28 8.85
CA ASP A 144 0.32 -28.75 10.24
C ASP A 144 -0.50 -30.04 10.32
N THR A 145 -1.43 -30.27 9.38
CA THR A 145 -2.21 -31.51 9.27
C THR A 145 -1.59 -32.56 8.36
N GLY A 146 -0.54 -32.23 7.59
CA GLY A 146 0.06 -33.11 6.59
C GLY A 146 -0.83 -33.41 5.39
N SER A 147 -1.87 -32.60 5.15
CA SER A 147 -2.86 -32.82 4.07
C SER A 147 -2.39 -32.39 2.68
N GLY A 148 -1.35 -31.58 2.59
CA GLY A 148 -0.90 -30.87 1.37
C GLY A 148 -1.77 -29.64 1.04
N PRO A 149 -1.25 -28.69 0.25
CA PRO A 149 -1.95 -27.44 -0.03
C PRO A 149 -3.21 -27.68 -0.85
N PRO A 150 -4.36 -27.06 -0.47
CA PRO A 150 -5.61 -27.26 -1.17
C PRO A 150 -5.68 -26.39 -2.44
N PHE A 151 -6.05 -26.99 -3.59
CA PHE A 151 -6.17 -26.29 -4.88
C PHE A 151 -7.17 -25.13 -4.88
N ARG A 152 -8.13 -25.11 -3.94
CA ARG A 152 -9.05 -23.97 -3.73
C ARG A 152 -8.37 -22.65 -3.38
N LEU A 153 -7.08 -22.67 -3.06
CA LEU A 153 -6.29 -21.45 -2.86
C LEU A 153 -5.87 -20.81 -4.21
N LEU A 154 -5.83 -21.56 -5.31
CA LEU A 154 -5.39 -21.02 -6.60
C LEU A 154 -6.23 -19.82 -7.08
N PRO A 155 -7.57 -19.82 -7.00
CA PRO A 155 -8.35 -18.61 -7.29
C PRO A 155 -8.02 -17.42 -6.40
N VAL A 156 -7.59 -17.65 -5.14
CA VAL A 156 -7.12 -16.57 -4.24
C VAL A 156 -5.84 -15.95 -4.79
N MET A 157 -4.91 -16.76 -5.33
CA MET A 157 -3.69 -16.26 -5.95
C MET A 157 -3.98 -15.45 -7.22
N VAL A 158 -4.90 -15.93 -8.09
CA VAL A 158 -5.34 -15.16 -9.27
C VAL A 158 -5.86 -13.80 -8.85
N LEU A 159 -6.78 -13.74 -7.86
CA LEU A 159 -7.34 -12.49 -7.39
C LEU A 159 -6.26 -11.58 -6.80
N TRP A 160 -5.35 -12.14 -6.01
CA TRP A 160 -4.28 -11.39 -5.35
C TRP A 160 -3.32 -10.75 -6.34
N ALA A 161 -2.89 -11.49 -7.36
CA ALA A 161 -2.00 -11.00 -8.41
C ALA A 161 -2.59 -9.87 -9.27
N ASN A 162 -3.92 -9.73 -9.29
CA ASN A 162 -4.62 -8.65 -9.98
C ASN A 162 -4.92 -7.44 -9.07
N LEU A 163 -4.79 -7.60 -7.75
CA LEU A 163 -5.08 -6.54 -6.78
C LEU A 163 -3.81 -5.85 -6.27
N HIS A 164 -2.71 -6.59 -6.03
CA HIS A 164 -1.53 -6.02 -5.38
C HIS A 164 -0.29 -6.91 -5.52
N GLY A 165 0.89 -6.30 -5.68
CA GLY A 165 2.18 -6.98 -5.79
C GLY A 165 2.58 -7.89 -4.63
N GLY A 166 1.91 -7.79 -3.47
CA GLY A 166 2.13 -8.64 -2.29
C GLY A 166 1.92 -10.14 -2.51
N PHE A 167 1.37 -10.58 -3.66
CA PHE A 167 1.26 -12.01 -4.03
C PHE A 167 2.63 -12.71 -4.05
N MET A 168 3.71 -11.98 -4.29
CA MET A 168 5.07 -12.51 -4.23
C MET A 168 5.40 -13.10 -2.86
N PHE A 169 4.99 -12.44 -1.78
CA PHE A 169 5.13 -12.99 -0.43
C PHE A 169 4.36 -14.31 -0.30
N GLY A 170 3.17 -14.41 -0.89
CA GLY A 170 2.38 -15.65 -0.93
C GLY A 170 3.12 -16.79 -1.63
N LEU A 171 3.78 -16.52 -2.76
CA LEU A 171 4.63 -17.49 -3.47
C LEU A 171 5.87 -17.87 -2.64
N ALA A 172 6.56 -16.90 -2.05
CA ALA A 172 7.71 -17.14 -1.19
C ALA A 172 7.36 -18.01 0.03
N LEU A 173 6.22 -17.73 0.68
CA LEU A 173 5.69 -18.55 1.78
C LEU A 173 5.37 -19.98 1.32
N THR A 174 4.86 -20.15 0.11
CA THR A 174 4.59 -21.48 -0.47
C THR A 174 5.89 -22.26 -0.65
N VAL A 175 6.94 -21.64 -1.18
CA VAL A 175 8.28 -22.26 -1.34
C VAL A 175 8.86 -22.62 0.03
N TYR A 176 8.74 -21.71 1.01
CA TYR A 176 9.22 -21.93 2.37
C TYR A 176 8.57 -23.17 3.02
N LEU A 177 7.24 -23.27 2.97
CA LEU A 177 6.50 -24.38 3.56
C LEU A 177 6.65 -25.67 2.77
N ALA A 178 6.88 -25.58 1.45
CA ALA A 178 7.28 -26.73 0.63
C ALA A 178 8.63 -27.29 1.08
N ALA A 179 9.62 -26.43 1.32
CA ALA A 179 10.93 -26.84 1.84
C ALA A 179 10.78 -27.48 3.22
N GLU A 180 10.02 -26.88 4.13
CA GLU A 180 9.70 -27.45 5.45
C GLU A 180 9.06 -28.84 5.35
N ALA A 181 8.14 -29.04 4.39
CA ALA A 181 7.45 -30.30 4.20
C ALA A 181 8.39 -31.40 3.63
N VAL A 182 9.23 -31.03 2.67
CA VAL A 182 10.20 -31.96 2.01
C VAL A 182 11.34 -32.36 2.95
N LEU A 183 11.79 -31.44 3.81
CA LEU A 183 12.87 -31.70 4.78
C LEU A 183 12.38 -32.54 5.97
N ALA A 184 11.06 -32.65 6.18
CA ALA A 184 10.53 -33.51 7.23
C ALA A 184 10.80 -34.99 6.95
N PRO A 185 11.10 -35.82 8.01
CA PRO A 185 11.40 -37.23 7.83
C PRO A 185 10.26 -38.03 7.18
N GLY A 186 10.59 -38.97 6.30
CA GLY A 186 9.72 -40.11 5.95
C GLY A 186 8.95 -40.02 4.63
N ARG A 187 8.68 -38.85 4.05
CA ARG A 187 7.80 -38.76 2.85
C ARG A 187 8.27 -37.76 1.77
N ARG A 188 9.56 -37.52 1.67
CA ARG A 188 10.17 -36.46 0.82
C ARG A 188 9.64 -36.39 -0.61
N ALA A 189 9.67 -37.52 -1.33
CA ALA A 189 9.22 -37.54 -2.74
C ALA A 189 7.72 -37.24 -2.91
N ARG A 190 6.89 -37.65 -1.96
CA ARG A 190 5.45 -37.37 -1.98
C ARG A 190 5.19 -35.88 -1.73
N GLU A 191 5.83 -35.33 -0.69
CA GLU A 191 5.65 -33.92 -0.35
C GLU A 191 6.25 -33.00 -1.41
N ALA A 192 7.41 -33.35 -2.00
CA ALA A 192 7.96 -32.61 -3.13
C ALA A 192 6.99 -32.54 -4.32
N ARG A 193 6.34 -33.66 -4.66
CA ARG A 193 5.35 -33.67 -5.75
C ARG A 193 4.12 -32.83 -5.42
N ARG A 194 3.58 -32.93 -4.20
CA ARG A 194 2.38 -32.22 -3.77
C ARG A 194 2.60 -30.70 -3.71
N TRP A 195 3.63 -30.29 -2.97
CA TRP A 195 3.97 -28.88 -2.78
C TRP A 195 4.57 -28.25 -4.01
N GLY A 196 5.42 -29.02 -4.75
CA GLY A 196 6.01 -28.55 -6.00
C GLY A 196 4.96 -28.38 -7.09
N GLY A 197 4.05 -29.36 -7.27
CA GLY A 197 2.93 -29.24 -8.20
C GLY A 197 2.00 -28.08 -7.86
N PHE A 198 1.66 -27.90 -6.57
CA PHE A 198 0.88 -26.74 -6.14
C PHE A 198 1.63 -25.42 -6.36
N GLY A 199 2.93 -25.35 -6.06
CA GLY A 199 3.75 -24.16 -6.27
C GLY A 199 3.81 -23.74 -7.75
N LEU A 200 3.98 -24.70 -8.67
CA LEU A 200 3.93 -24.43 -10.11
C LEU A 200 2.56 -23.89 -10.55
N LEU A 201 1.46 -24.47 -10.04
CA LEU A 201 0.12 -23.97 -10.32
C LEU A 201 -0.14 -22.62 -9.68
N ALA A 202 0.47 -22.33 -8.51
CA ALA A 202 0.36 -21.01 -7.88
C ALA A 202 1.09 -19.93 -8.71
N VAL A 203 2.26 -20.24 -9.29
CA VAL A 203 2.93 -19.35 -10.25
C VAL A 203 2.07 -19.15 -11.50
N ALA A 204 1.54 -20.24 -12.07
CA ALA A 204 0.64 -20.16 -13.22
C ALA A 204 -0.61 -19.30 -12.90
N ALA A 205 -1.18 -19.45 -11.70
CA ALA A 205 -2.31 -18.63 -11.24
C ALA A 205 -1.93 -17.13 -11.11
N ALA A 206 -0.73 -16.82 -10.62
CA ALA A 206 -0.24 -15.44 -10.52
C ALA A 206 0.01 -14.78 -11.89
N LEU A 207 0.18 -15.56 -12.95
CA LEU A 207 0.30 -15.08 -14.33
C LEU A 207 -1.06 -14.82 -15.01
N VAL A 208 -2.17 -15.21 -14.38
CA VAL A 208 -3.53 -14.93 -14.88
C VAL A 208 -3.89 -13.49 -14.58
N THR A 209 -3.28 -12.57 -15.30
CA THR A 209 -3.49 -11.11 -15.25
C THR A 209 -3.42 -10.56 -16.67
N PRO A 210 -4.11 -9.46 -17.00
CA PRO A 210 -4.00 -8.82 -18.30
C PRO A 210 -2.57 -8.45 -18.69
N ASN A 211 -1.72 -8.16 -17.69
CA ASN A 211 -0.32 -7.80 -17.90
C ASN A 211 0.63 -9.01 -18.02
N GLY A 212 0.14 -10.25 -17.79
CA GLY A 212 0.91 -11.47 -17.91
C GLY A 212 2.26 -11.42 -17.18
N TRP A 213 3.34 -11.72 -17.92
CA TRP A 213 4.71 -11.70 -17.38
C TRP A 213 5.16 -10.32 -16.90
N ALA A 214 4.75 -9.24 -17.57
CA ALA A 214 5.11 -7.89 -17.16
C ALA A 214 4.57 -7.57 -15.76
N GLY A 215 3.28 -7.84 -15.51
CA GLY A 215 2.67 -7.66 -14.19
C GLY A 215 3.27 -8.58 -13.12
N PHE A 216 3.67 -9.80 -13.50
CA PHE A 216 4.32 -10.74 -12.59
C PHE A 216 5.68 -10.23 -12.10
N PHE A 217 6.49 -9.64 -12.99
CA PHE A 217 7.83 -9.17 -12.64
C PHE A 217 7.89 -7.74 -12.08
N GLU A 218 6.83 -6.94 -12.24
CA GLU A 218 6.83 -5.54 -11.80
C GLU A 218 7.13 -5.37 -10.30
N PRO A 219 6.51 -6.13 -9.36
CA PRO A 219 6.84 -6.02 -7.95
C PRO A 219 8.29 -6.39 -7.62
N PHE A 220 8.92 -7.30 -8.39
CA PHE A 220 10.35 -7.62 -8.20
C PHE A 220 11.25 -6.46 -8.63
N ARG A 221 10.87 -5.74 -9.71
CA ARG A 221 11.58 -4.51 -10.12
C ARG A 221 11.51 -3.45 -9.04
N MET A 222 10.33 -3.22 -8.45
CA MET A 222 10.13 -2.24 -7.38
C MET A 222 11.01 -2.53 -6.16
N ILE A 223 11.04 -3.77 -5.69
CA ILE A 223 11.89 -4.17 -4.54
C ILE A 223 13.37 -3.96 -4.84
N ALA A 224 13.78 -4.06 -6.10
CA ALA A 224 15.18 -3.87 -6.50
C ALA A 224 15.56 -2.41 -6.74
N MET A 225 14.71 -1.43 -6.39
CA MET A 225 14.95 0.01 -6.60
C MET A 225 15.52 0.67 -5.34
N PRO A 226 16.83 1.01 -5.27
CA PRO A 226 17.43 1.65 -4.09
C PRO A 226 16.85 3.04 -3.79
N ALA A 227 16.54 3.86 -4.82
CA ALA A 227 15.95 5.17 -4.65
C ALA A 227 14.58 5.11 -3.98
N LEU A 228 13.75 4.12 -4.34
CA LEU A 228 12.46 3.86 -3.69
C LEU A 228 12.64 3.54 -2.20
N GLN A 229 13.57 2.62 -1.89
CA GLN A 229 13.81 2.18 -0.51
C GLN A 229 14.40 3.27 0.39
N ALA A 230 15.18 4.19 -0.17
CA ALA A 230 15.85 5.24 0.60
C ALA A 230 14.98 6.46 0.88
N SER A 231 13.93 6.70 0.09
CA SER A 231 13.24 7.99 0.06
C SER A 231 11.77 7.95 0.48
N PHE A 232 11.12 6.80 0.33
CA PHE A 232 9.70 6.69 0.66
C PHE A 232 9.51 6.16 2.08
N GLY A 233 8.76 6.89 2.92
CA GLY A 233 8.65 6.65 4.37
C GLY A 233 8.22 5.23 4.75
N GLU A 234 7.38 4.59 3.96
CA GLU A 234 6.93 3.20 4.21
C GLU A 234 8.03 2.14 4.01
N TRP A 235 9.08 2.47 3.23
CA TRP A 235 10.26 1.63 3.01
C TRP A 235 11.38 1.86 4.01
N LEU A 236 11.26 2.89 4.85
CA LEU A 236 12.22 3.14 5.92
C LEU A 236 12.02 2.21 7.10
N SER A 237 13.06 2.06 7.90
CA SER A 237 12.99 1.34 9.18
C SER A 237 12.12 2.11 10.19
N PRO A 238 11.39 1.42 11.08
CA PRO A 238 10.65 2.07 12.16
C PRO A 238 11.56 2.94 13.02
N ASN A 239 11.10 4.15 13.37
CA ASN A 239 11.83 5.05 14.26
C ASN A 239 11.53 4.72 15.73
N PHE A 240 12.40 3.95 16.37
CA PHE A 240 12.28 3.56 17.78
C PHE A 240 12.65 4.66 18.80
N GLN A 241 12.96 5.88 18.37
CA GLN A 241 13.02 7.03 19.27
C GLN A 241 11.62 7.53 19.67
N ALA A 242 10.61 7.17 18.88
CA ALA A 242 9.21 7.30 19.24
C ALA A 242 8.63 5.90 19.48
N PHE A 243 7.63 5.81 20.37
CA PHE A 243 6.96 4.54 20.66
C PHE A 243 6.40 3.90 19.38
N GLN A 244 6.79 2.64 19.12
CA GLN A 244 6.31 1.84 18.00
C GLN A 244 5.50 0.64 18.50
N PRO A 245 4.31 0.38 17.94
CA PRO A 245 3.53 -0.81 18.26
C PRO A 245 4.29 -2.12 18.06
N LEU A 246 5.27 -2.14 17.16
CA LEU A 246 6.16 -3.27 16.94
C LEU A 246 6.96 -3.65 18.20
N GLU A 247 7.27 -2.68 19.08
CA GLU A 247 7.96 -2.94 20.35
C GLU A 247 7.14 -3.87 21.26
N ILE A 248 5.83 -3.60 21.39
CA ILE A 248 4.94 -4.44 22.20
C ILE A 248 4.98 -5.88 21.68
N TRP A 249 4.98 -6.03 20.37
CA TRP A 249 4.97 -7.33 19.72
C TRP A 249 6.28 -8.09 19.96
N LEU A 250 7.42 -7.43 19.75
CA LEU A 250 8.76 -8.01 19.95
C LEU A 250 9.01 -8.35 21.41
N LEU A 251 8.76 -7.41 22.31
CA LEU A 251 8.93 -7.64 23.76
C LEU A 251 7.94 -8.70 24.26
N GLY A 252 6.71 -8.71 23.76
CA GLY A 252 5.71 -9.71 24.08
C GLY A 252 6.13 -11.13 23.70
N ILE A 253 6.72 -11.33 22.52
CA ILE A 253 7.25 -12.64 22.09
C ILE A 253 8.44 -13.07 22.93
N VAL A 254 9.36 -12.16 23.22
CA VAL A 254 10.52 -12.44 24.08
C VAL A 254 10.04 -12.84 25.48
N ALA A 255 9.15 -12.04 26.08
CA ALA A 255 8.57 -12.32 27.39
C ALA A 255 7.83 -13.68 27.40
N LEU A 256 7.02 -13.96 26.38
CA LEU A 256 6.31 -15.23 26.23
C LEU A 256 7.29 -16.42 26.17
N GLY A 257 8.36 -16.30 25.38
CA GLY A 257 9.40 -17.33 25.26
C GLY A 257 10.05 -17.64 26.60
N PHE A 258 10.51 -16.63 27.33
CA PHE A 258 11.13 -16.81 28.65
C PHE A 258 10.15 -17.29 29.72
N ALA A 259 8.93 -16.75 29.75
CA ALA A 259 7.93 -17.11 30.77
C ALA A 259 7.36 -18.52 30.60
N THR A 260 7.30 -19.03 29.38
CA THR A 260 6.65 -20.31 29.10
C THR A 260 7.63 -21.46 28.89
N GLY A 261 8.86 -21.18 28.45
CA GLY A 261 9.84 -22.19 28.05
C GLY A 261 9.38 -23.05 26.87
N ILE A 262 8.33 -22.65 26.14
CA ILE A 262 7.79 -23.38 24.99
C ILE A 262 8.78 -23.30 23.83
N ARG A 263 9.09 -24.46 23.24
CA ARG A 263 10.01 -24.55 22.11
C ARG A 263 9.22 -24.54 20.79
N LEU A 264 9.60 -23.62 19.90
CA LEU A 264 9.12 -23.63 18.52
C LEU A 264 9.92 -24.63 17.67
N PRO A 265 9.29 -25.29 16.67
CA PRO A 265 10.03 -25.98 15.63
C PRO A 265 11.04 -25.02 14.97
N PRO A 266 12.28 -25.46 14.66
CA PRO A 266 13.31 -24.56 14.13
C PRO A 266 12.88 -23.82 12.85
N SER A 267 12.12 -24.49 11.97
CA SER A 267 11.55 -23.87 10.76
C SER A 267 10.58 -22.73 11.10
N ARG A 268 9.70 -22.92 12.10
CA ARG A 268 8.74 -21.87 12.53
C ARG A 268 9.44 -20.70 13.22
N LEU A 269 10.49 -20.98 14.00
CA LEU A 269 11.34 -19.94 14.57
C LEU A 269 12.05 -19.14 13.49
N LEU A 270 12.64 -19.81 12.47
CA LEU A 270 13.30 -19.13 11.36
C LEU A 270 12.33 -18.23 10.59
N LEU A 271 11.12 -18.72 10.29
CA LEU A 271 10.09 -17.90 9.63
C LEU A 271 9.71 -16.68 10.47
N LEU A 272 9.53 -16.87 11.78
CA LEU A 272 9.19 -15.77 12.69
C LEU A 272 10.30 -14.72 12.73
N LEU A 273 11.58 -15.15 12.79
CA LEU A 273 12.73 -14.26 12.75
C LEU A 273 12.83 -13.52 11.41
N ALA A 274 12.54 -14.19 10.30
CA ALA A 274 12.49 -13.54 8.98
C ALA A 274 11.39 -12.46 8.91
N LEU A 275 10.18 -12.74 9.43
CA LEU A 275 9.11 -11.75 9.51
C LEU A 275 9.47 -10.57 10.44
N CYS A 276 10.11 -10.83 11.57
CA CYS A 276 10.62 -9.78 12.47
C CYS A 276 11.69 -8.93 11.75
N HIS A 277 12.64 -9.56 11.05
CA HIS A 277 13.65 -8.85 10.29
C HIS A 277 13.02 -7.94 9.22
N MET A 278 12.04 -8.44 8.47
CA MET A 278 11.31 -7.64 7.48
C MET A 278 10.60 -6.45 8.12
N ALA A 279 9.93 -6.65 9.27
CA ALA A 279 9.23 -5.58 9.99
C ALA A 279 10.18 -4.54 10.62
N LEU A 280 11.39 -4.94 11.01
CA LEU A 280 12.44 -4.03 11.48
C LEU A 280 13.11 -3.26 10.33
N GLY A 281 13.19 -3.86 9.16
CA GLY A 281 13.75 -3.23 7.97
C GLY A 281 12.83 -2.18 7.34
N HIS A 282 11.52 -2.46 7.32
CA HIS A 282 10.53 -1.62 6.62
C HIS A 282 9.21 -1.55 7.38
N VAL A 283 8.71 -0.34 7.63
CA VAL A 283 7.44 -0.09 8.34
C VAL A 283 6.28 -0.88 7.74
N ARG A 284 6.17 -0.90 6.41
CA ARG A 284 5.10 -1.60 5.69
C ARG A 284 5.06 -3.13 5.92
N HIS A 285 6.18 -3.75 6.29
CA HIS A 285 6.22 -5.19 6.53
C HIS A 285 5.73 -5.60 7.93
N ALA A 286 5.45 -4.65 8.82
CA ALA A 286 4.88 -4.93 10.13
C ALA A 286 3.52 -5.65 10.02
N GLU A 287 2.72 -5.35 8.99
CA GLU A 287 1.45 -6.03 8.71
C GLU A 287 1.63 -7.53 8.40
N LEU A 288 2.71 -7.90 7.69
CA LEU A 288 3.02 -9.32 7.42
C LEU A 288 3.31 -10.06 8.72
N LEU A 289 4.11 -9.46 9.61
CA LEU A 289 4.37 -10.02 10.94
C LEU A 289 3.07 -10.13 11.74
N GLY A 290 2.22 -9.10 11.71
CA GLY A 290 0.96 -9.05 12.46
C GLY A 290 -0.07 -10.09 12.01
N LEU A 291 -0.15 -10.37 10.72
CA LEU A 291 -1.15 -11.29 10.17
C LEU A 291 -0.62 -12.73 10.01
N VAL A 292 0.62 -12.89 9.59
CA VAL A 292 1.21 -14.20 9.29
C VAL A 292 1.92 -14.80 10.51
N GLY A 293 2.57 -13.98 11.34
CA GLY A 293 3.30 -14.43 12.53
C GLY A 293 2.45 -15.29 13.49
N PRO A 294 1.27 -14.81 13.92
CA PRO A 294 0.39 -15.60 14.78
C PRO A 294 -0.04 -16.94 14.14
N LEU A 295 -0.32 -16.97 12.83
CA LEU A 295 -0.68 -18.19 12.12
C LEU A 295 0.48 -19.20 12.06
N ALA A 296 1.71 -18.70 11.88
CA ALA A 296 2.91 -19.53 11.79
C ALA A 296 3.20 -20.33 13.06
N ILE A 297 2.82 -19.76 14.24
CA ILE A 297 3.13 -20.34 15.54
C ILE A 297 1.92 -20.95 16.25
N ALA A 298 0.70 -20.73 15.76
CA ALA A 298 -0.54 -21.11 16.43
C ALA A 298 -0.61 -22.61 16.76
N ALA A 299 -0.24 -23.49 15.82
CA ALA A 299 -0.28 -24.95 16.04
C ALA A 299 0.73 -25.42 17.09
N ALA A 300 1.89 -24.76 17.17
CA ALA A 300 2.94 -25.12 18.15
C ALA A 300 2.68 -24.53 19.54
N LEU A 301 2.19 -23.29 19.63
CA LEU A 301 2.01 -22.58 20.89
C LEU A 301 0.61 -22.73 21.49
N GLY A 302 -0.41 -22.88 20.65
CA GLY A 302 -1.81 -22.89 21.09
C GLY A 302 -2.11 -23.97 22.14
N PRO A 303 -1.83 -25.27 21.88
CA PRO A 303 -2.15 -26.34 22.82
C PRO A 303 -1.44 -26.20 24.19
N PRO A 304 -0.12 -25.95 24.27
CA PRO A 304 0.55 -25.80 25.57
C PRO A 304 0.12 -24.53 26.32
N ILE A 305 -0.14 -23.43 25.65
CA ILE A 305 -0.68 -22.21 26.28
C ILE A 305 -2.09 -22.46 26.79
N ALA A 306 -2.94 -23.12 26.03
CA ALA A 306 -4.29 -23.48 26.46
C ALA A 306 -4.28 -24.39 27.72
N ALA A 307 -3.35 -25.33 27.79
CA ALA A 307 -3.18 -26.17 29.00
C ALA A 307 -2.81 -25.32 30.21
N ARG A 308 -1.92 -24.34 30.04
CA ARG A 308 -1.47 -23.46 31.12
C ARG A 308 -2.56 -22.49 31.58
N ILE A 309 -3.34 -21.91 30.66
CA ILE A 309 -4.46 -21.02 30.99
C ILE A 309 -5.54 -21.77 31.79
N ARG A 310 -5.82 -23.03 31.45
CA ARG A 310 -6.80 -23.86 32.21
C ARG A 310 -6.40 -24.09 33.66
N SER A 311 -5.13 -24.06 33.96
CA SER A 311 -4.61 -24.21 35.34
C SER A 311 -4.55 -22.90 36.14
N MET A 312 -4.86 -21.75 35.49
CA MET A 312 -4.84 -20.44 36.17
C MET A 312 -6.25 -20.02 36.61
N PRO A 313 -6.39 -19.17 37.66
CA PRO A 313 -7.69 -18.63 38.10
C PRO A 313 -8.36 -17.68 37.07
N VAL A 314 -7.79 -17.50 35.89
CA VAL A 314 -8.26 -16.64 34.81
C VAL A 314 -9.49 -17.20 34.07
N SER A 315 -10.12 -18.26 34.60
CA SER A 315 -11.24 -18.97 33.97
C SER A 315 -12.48 -18.10 33.62
N ALA A 316 -12.67 -16.97 34.31
CA ALA A 316 -13.78 -16.05 34.00
C ALA A 316 -13.53 -15.22 32.71
N LEU A 317 -12.30 -14.72 32.51
CA LEU A 317 -11.90 -14.00 31.29
C LEU A 317 -11.91 -14.95 30.08
N SER A 318 -11.41 -16.19 30.27
CA SER A 318 -11.43 -17.20 29.21
C SER A 318 -12.87 -17.60 28.81
N ARG A 319 -13.80 -17.72 29.78
CA ARG A 319 -15.22 -17.96 29.49
C ARG A 319 -15.87 -16.76 28.76
N GLY A 320 -15.55 -15.52 29.14
CA GLY A 320 -15.99 -14.31 28.45
C GLY A 320 -15.48 -14.27 27.00
N ALA A 321 -14.19 -14.55 26.82
CA ALA A 321 -13.55 -14.62 25.49
C ALA A 321 -14.16 -15.73 24.62
N ALA A 322 -14.49 -16.90 25.18
CA ALA A 322 -15.15 -17.98 24.45
C ALA A 322 -16.52 -17.57 23.91
N ARG A 323 -17.32 -16.83 24.70
CA ARG A 323 -18.61 -16.29 24.24
C ARG A 323 -18.47 -15.27 23.11
N LEU A 324 -17.40 -14.46 23.12
CA LEU A 324 -17.12 -13.44 22.11
C LEU A 324 -16.53 -14.04 20.83
N ALA A 325 -15.85 -15.16 20.95
CA ALA A 325 -15.15 -15.83 19.85
C ALA A 325 -15.99 -16.92 19.16
N ASP A 326 -17.09 -17.38 19.77
CA ASP A 326 -17.92 -18.46 19.24
C ASP A 326 -18.62 -18.04 17.93
N PRO A 327 -18.23 -18.62 16.78
CA PRO A 327 -18.87 -18.33 15.50
C PRO A 327 -20.29 -18.96 15.39
N ALA A 328 -20.61 -19.95 16.21
CA ALA A 328 -21.93 -20.56 16.27
C ALA A 328 -22.92 -19.72 17.09
N ALA A 329 -22.46 -18.74 17.85
CA ALA A 329 -23.34 -17.78 18.51
C ALA A 329 -23.96 -16.82 17.47
N SER A 330 -24.88 -17.38 16.67
CA SER A 330 -25.69 -16.67 15.67
C SER A 330 -26.19 -15.29 16.14
N PRO A 331 -26.60 -15.06 17.41
CA PRO A 331 -26.96 -13.74 17.90
C PRO A 331 -25.80 -12.73 17.94
N ALA A 332 -24.59 -13.15 18.32
CA ALA A 332 -23.43 -12.26 18.42
C ALA A 332 -22.94 -11.80 17.04
N VAL A 333 -22.98 -12.67 16.03
CA VAL A 333 -22.64 -12.31 14.65
C VAL A 333 -23.69 -11.35 14.08
N LYS A 334 -24.98 -11.65 14.27
CA LYS A 334 -26.07 -10.76 13.86
C LYS A 334 -25.98 -9.39 14.54
N LEU A 335 -25.72 -9.37 15.83
CA LEU A 335 -25.53 -8.13 16.59
C LEU A 335 -24.33 -7.34 16.04
N ALA A 336 -23.20 -8.00 15.77
CA ALA A 336 -22.01 -7.35 15.20
C ALA A 336 -22.29 -6.76 13.82
N LEU A 337 -23.02 -7.46 12.96
CA LEU A 337 -23.43 -6.97 11.65
C LEU A 337 -24.39 -5.78 11.77
N VAL A 338 -25.44 -5.89 12.60
CA VAL A 338 -26.40 -4.79 12.83
C VAL A 338 -25.67 -3.58 13.40
N THR A 339 -24.82 -3.76 14.41
CA THR A 339 -24.04 -2.67 15.01
C THR A 339 -23.11 -2.04 13.96
N GLY A 340 -22.42 -2.85 13.16
CA GLY A 340 -21.56 -2.36 12.09
C GLY A 340 -22.32 -1.55 11.04
N LEU A 341 -23.49 -2.01 10.62
CA LEU A 341 -24.38 -1.28 9.71
C LEU A 341 -24.89 0.02 10.36
N THR A 342 -25.34 -0.03 11.63
CA THR A 342 -25.84 1.14 12.36
C THR A 342 -24.77 2.22 12.51
N ILE A 343 -23.51 1.84 12.75
CA ILE A 343 -22.37 2.77 12.85
C ILE A 343 -21.90 3.23 11.47
N GLY A 344 -21.93 2.36 10.47
CA GLY A 344 -21.50 2.70 9.12
C GLY A 344 -22.48 3.59 8.35
N LEU A 345 -23.79 3.44 8.58
CA LEU A 345 -24.80 4.21 7.88
C LEU A 345 -24.65 5.74 8.07
N PRO A 346 -24.40 6.28 9.27
CA PRO A 346 -24.13 7.70 9.44
C PRO A 346 -22.96 8.21 8.59
N VAL A 347 -21.92 7.42 8.37
CA VAL A 347 -20.77 7.82 7.53
C VAL A 347 -21.17 8.04 6.08
N LEU A 348 -22.19 7.34 5.57
CA LEU A 348 -22.77 7.59 4.24
C LEU A 348 -23.73 8.78 4.24
N LEU A 349 -24.48 9.00 5.33
CA LEU A 349 -25.46 10.07 5.44
C LEU A 349 -24.83 11.44 5.70
N TRP A 350 -23.66 11.47 6.37
CA TRP A 350 -22.85 12.67 6.55
C TRP A 350 -21.53 12.50 5.80
N PRO A 351 -21.47 12.94 4.53
CA PRO A 351 -20.30 12.73 3.68
C PRO A 351 -19.04 13.32 4.29
N ILE A 352 -17.97 12.52 4.22
CA ILE A 352 -16.64 12.97 4.61
C ILE A 352 -16.14 13.93 3.53
N GLU A 353 -15.78 15.15 3.94
CA GLU A 353 -15.10 16.12 3.10
C GLU A 353 -13.61 16.15 3.45
N ARG A 354 -12.76 16.25 2.45
CA ARG A 354 -11.33 16.45 2.66
C ARG A 354 -11.02 17.94 2.71
N ALA A 355 -10.43 18.36 3.83
CA ALA A 355 -9.79 19.66 3.94
C ALA A 355 -8.42 19.64 3.24
N ASP A 356 -7.81 20.82 3.09
CA ASP A 356 -6.40 20.92 2.73
C ASP A 356 -5.54 20.24 3.78
N ASP A 357 -4.61 19.45 3.32
CA ASP A 357 -3.62 18.75 4.12
C ASP A 357 -2.35 18.50 3.27
N GLY A 358 -1.33 17.89 3.85
CA GLY A 358 -0.05 17.62 3.20
C GLY A 358 -0.11 16.79 1.91
N VAL A 359 -1.29 16.26 1.55
CA VAL A 359 -1.51 15.50 0.29
C VAL A 359 -2.62 16.10 -0.58
N THR A 360 -3.32 17.14 -0.08
CA THR A 360 -4.49 17.77 -0.74
C THR A 360 -4.31 19.29 -0.80
N PRO A 361 -3.47 19.83 -1.68
CA PRO A 361 -3.22 21.28 -1.79
C PRO A 361 -4.35 21.99 -2.59
N ALA A 362 -5.61 21.85 -2.15
CA ALA A 362 -6.76 22.34 -2.92
C ALA A 362 -6.80 23.86 -3.01
N ARG A 363 -6.44 24.58 -1.92
CA ARG A 363 -6.39 26.06 -1.92
C ARG A 363 -5.28 26.59 -2.81
N ALA A 364 -4.09 25.95 -2.76
CA ALA A 364 -2.98 26.31 -3.62
C ALA A 364 -3.34 26.10 -5.10
N LEU A 365 -3.98 24.98 -5.44
CA LEU A 365 -4.41 24.73 -6.81
C LEU A 365 -5.51 25.71 -7.26
N ALA A 366 -6.45 26.09 -6.39
CA ALA A 366 -7.42 27.13 -6.68
C ALA A 366 -6.76 28.50 -6.87
N ALA A 367 -5.68 28.81 -6.17
CA ALA A 367 -4.89 30.02 -6.38
C ALA A 367 -4.15 29.99 -7.71
N ALA A 368 -3.54 28.87 -8.10
CA ALA A 368 -2.91 28.68 -9.40
C ALA A 368 -3.90 28.93 -10.56
N ALA A 369 -5.13 28.38 -10.44
CA ALA A 369 -6.18 28.59 -11.43
C ALA A 369 -6.61 30.07 -11.53
N ARG A 370 -6.76 30.78 -10.37
CA ARG A 370 -7.09 32.23 -10.37
C ARG A 370 -5.99 33.09 -10.98
N LEU A 371 -4.74 32.66 -10.84
CA LEU A 371 -3.57 33.36 -11.43
C LEU A 371 -3.36 33.02 -12.89
N GLY A 372 -4.17 32.11 -13.45
CA GLY A 372 -4.03 31.64 -14.83
C GLY A 372 -2.72 30.88 -15.08
N LEU A 373 -2.22 30.16 -14.06
CA LEU A 373 -1.00 29.36 -14.21
C LEU A 373 -1.32 28.11 -15.01
N ASP A 374 -0.66 27.95 -16.12
CA ASP A 374 -0.77 26.82 -17.04
C ASP A 374 0.61 26.30 -17.45
N GLY A 375 0.63 25.24 -18.27
CA GLY A 375 1.85 24.60 -18.73
C GLY A 375 2.47 23.65 -17.70
N PRO A 376 3.71 23.17 -17.95
CA PRO A 376 4.37 22.17 -17.16
C PRO A 376 4.65 22.62 -15.72
N VAL A 377 4.17 21.85 -14.73
CA VAL A 377 4.39 22.09 -13.30
C VAL A 377 5.55 21.25 -12.78
N PHE A 378 6.40 21.79 -11.91
CA PHE A 378 7.29 21.01 -11.07
C PHE A 378 6.65 20.88 -9.69
N ASN A 379 6.20 19.69 -9.35
CA ASN A 379 5.44 19.41 -8.12
C ASN A 379 6.19 18.50 -7.15
N SER A 380 5.92 18.67 -5.86
CA SER A 380 6.25 17.68 -4.84
C SER A 380 5.57 16.36 -5.16
N GLU A 381 6.26 15.25 -4.89
CA GLU A 381 5.71 13.90 -5.13
C GLU A 381 4.38 13.71 -4.40
N GLY A 382 4.28 14.14 -3.12
CA GLY A 382 3.06 14.06 -2.33
C GLY A 382 1.84 14.79 -2.93
N PHE A 383 2.03 15.74 -3.85
CA PHE A 383 0.94 16.42 -4.55
C PHE A 383 0.59 15.80 -5.91
N GLY A 384 1.45 14.90 -6.42
CA GLY A 384 1.29 14.33 -7.75
C GLY A 384 -0.02 13.59 -7.95
N GLY A 385 -0.41 12.75 -6.98
CA GLY A 385 -1.68 12.04 -7.03
C GLY A 385 -2.89 12.99 -7.10
N TYR A 386 -2.88 14.08 -6.32
CA TYR A 386 -3.95 15.08 -6.35
C TYR A 386 -4.02 15.82 -7.69
N LEU A 387 -2.88 16.22 -8.25
CA LEU A 387 -2.84 16.83 -9.59
C LEU A 387 -3.41 15.89 -10.65
N THR A 388 -2.98 14.63 -10.67
CA THR A 388 -3.49 13.59 -11.56
C THR A 388 -5.01 13.43 -11.43
N PHE A 389 -5.53 13.38 -10.20
CA PHE A 389 -6.96 13.29 -9.92
C PHE A 389 -7.74 14.53 -10.44
N ARG A 390 -7.11 15.71 -10.47
CA ARG A 390 -7.66 16.95 -10.99
C ARG A 390 -7.46 17.12 -12.51
N GLY A 391 -6.86 16.12 -13.18
CA GLY A 391 -6.60 16.13 -14.62
C GLY A 391 -5.47 17.07 -15.04
N ILE A 392 -4.56 17.40 -14.13
CA ILE A 392 -3.39 18.23 -14.41
C ILE A 392 -2.18 17.31 -14.60
N PRO A 393 -1.50 17.34 -15.76
CA PRO A 393 -0.31 16.54 -16.00
C PRO A 393 0.80 16.84 -14.99
N THR A 394 1.28 15.79 -14.32
CA THR A 394 2.26 15.93 -13.23
C THR A 394 3.69 15.86 -13.73
N PHE A 395 4.64 16.42 -12.95
CA PHE A 395 6.06 16.13 -13.11
C PHE A 395 6.39 14.75 -12.54
N ILE A 396 5.86 14.45 -11.35
CA ILE A 396 6.06 13.21 -10.61
C ILE A 396 4.81 12.87 -9.79
N ASP A 397 4.60 11.59 -9.58
CA ASP A 397 3.56 11.02 -8.70
C ASP A 397 4.06 9.71 -8.08
N GLY A 398 3.23 9.00 -7.31
CA GLY A 398 3.60 7.81 -6.56
C GLY A 398 4.01 6.57 -7.37
N ARG A 399 4.04 6.62 -8.71
CA ARG A 399 4.43 5.49 -9.58
C ARG A 399 5.95 5.40 -9.73
N ALA A 400 6.66 5.18 -8.64
CA ALA A 400 8.12 5.11 -8.64
C ALA A 400 8.69 4.14 -9.69
N GLU A 401 7.98 3.04 -9.95
CA GLU A 401 8.34 2.05 -10.98
C GLU A 401 8.32 2.62 -12.41
N LEU A 402 7.46 3.59 -12.68
CA LEU A 402 7.42 4.30 -13.97
C LEU A 402 8.65 5.20 -14.13
N TYR A 403 9.00 5.95 -13.09
CA TYR A 403 10.06 6.95 -13.12
C TYR A 403 11.45 6.31 -13.10
N GLY A 404 11.65 5.25 -12.33
CA GLY A 404 12.94 4.54 -12.20
C GLY A 404 14.00 5.32 -11.42
N ASN A 405 15.06 4.63 -10.99
CA ASN A 405 16.07 5.19 -10.08
C ASN A 405 16.70 6.49 -10.60
N ALA A 406 17.15 6.52 -11.86
CA ALA A 406 17.87 7.67 -12.40
C ALA A 406 17.03 8.96 -12.47
N PHE A 407 15.71 8.85 -12.67
CA PHE A 407 14.81 9.99 -12.62
C PHE A 407 14.57 10.40 -11.17
N LEU A 408 14.30 9.44 -10.28
CA LEU A 408 14.07 9.69 -8.87
C LEU A 408 15.29 10.34 -8.21
N ASP A 409 16.52 9.88 -8.47
CA ASP A 409 17.74 10.49 -7.93
C ASP A 409 17.88 11.94 -8.36
N ARG A 410 17.61 12.27 -9.64
CA ARG A 410 17.65 13.65 -10.13
C ARG A 410 16.56 14.53 -9.51
N TYR A 411 15.35 13.97 -9.36
CA TYR A 411 14.24 14.66 -8.75
C TYR A 411 14.54 14.97 -7.27
N LEU A 412 14.97 13.97 -6.51
CA LEU A 412 15.28 14.11 -5.08
C LEU A 412 16.43 15.10 -4.82
N ALA A 413 17.46 15.10 -5.67
CA ALA A 413 18.52 16.10 -5.60
C ALA A 413 17.96 17.51 -5.78
N ALA A 414 17.11 17.72 -6.80
CA ALA A 414 16.50 19.03 -7.06
C ALA A 414 15.55 19.45 -5.92
N GLU A 415 14.72 18.56 -5.43
CA GLU A 415 13.76 18.79 -4.35
C GLU A 415 14.48 19.14 -3.03
N SER A 416 15.57 18.44 -2.71
CA SER A 416 16.35 18.67 -1.48
C SER A 416 17.13 19.98 -1.49
N GLY A 417 17.31 20.62 -2.65
CA GLY A 417 17.95 21.93 -2.79
C GLY A 417 19.35 21.90 -3.44
N ASP A 418 19.62 20.92 -4.33
CA ASP A 418 20.75 21.01 -5.25
C ASP A 418 20.41 22.00 -6.37
N GLU A 419 21.09 23.16 -6.36
CA GLU A 419 20.84 24.26 -7.30
C GLU A 419 21.05 23.83 -8.76
N HIS A 420 22.09 23.05 -9.04
CA HIS A 420 22.41 22.61 -10.39
C HIS A 420 21.41 21.56 -10.91
N ALA A 421 20.96 20.66 -10.04
CA ALA A 421 19.94 19.68 -10.37
C ALA A 421 18.60 20.37 -10.66
N LEU A 422 18.16 21.27 -9.77
CA LEU A 422 16.93 22.03 -9.93
C LEU A 422 16.94 22.88 -11.22
N ALA A 423 17.98 23.68 -11.43
CA ALA A 423 18.10 24.54 -12.61
C ALA A 423 18.04 23.74 -13.91
N ARG A 424 18.72 22.58 -13.97
CA ARG A 424 18.68 21.68 -15.12
C ARG A 424 17.29 21.11 -15.38
N LEU A 425 16.61 20.61 -14.35
CA LEU A 425 15.28 20.04 -14.49
C LEU A 425 14.28 21.11 -14.95
N LEU A 426 14.27 22.28 -14.33
CA LEU A 426 13.38 23.38 -14.70
C LEU A 426 13.57 23.83 -16.17
N ALA A 427 14.81 23.89 -16.63
CA ALA A 427 15.13 24.28 -18.01
C ALA A 427 14.81 23.17 -19.01
N THR A 428 15.25 21.92 -18.73
CA THR A 428 15.12 20.80 -19.66
C THR A 428 13.67 20.38 -19.85
N CYS A 429 12.86 20.44 -18.78
CA CYS A 429 11.46 20.05 -18.82
C CYS A 429 10.51 21.24 -19.13
N GLY A 430 11.03 22.42 -19.37
CA GLY A 430 10.23 23.59 -19.74
C GLY A 430 9.25 24.04 -18.65
N ILE A 431 9.65 23.92 -17.38
CA ILE A 431 8.77 24.20 -16.24
C ILE A 431 8.40 25.69 -16.20
N THR A 432 7.12 25.97 -16.08
CA THR A 432 6.55 27.32 -16.05
C THR A 432 6.15 27.75 -14.64
N TRP A 433 5.73 26.81 -13.80
CA TRP A 433 5.35 27.05 -12.41
C TRP A 433 5.67 25.84 -11.53
N THR A 434 5.63 26.04 -10.21
CA THR A 434 5.91 24.98 -9.23
C THR A 434 4.81 24.87 -8.20
N LEU A 435 4.61 23.67 -7.65
CA LEU A 435 3.73 23.39 -6.51
C LEU A 435 4.49 22.51 -5.53
N LEU A 436 5.05 23.12 -4.50
CA LEU A 436 6.02 22.49 -3.59
C LEU A 436 5.55 22.57 -2.14
N GLU A 437 5.98 21.62 -1.33
CA GLU A 437 5.82 21.68 0.13
C GLU A 437 6.76 22.77 0.71
N PRO A 438 6.32 23.55 1.73
CA PRO A 438 7.06 24.69 2.23
C PRO A 438 8.46 24.38 2.77
N GLN A 439 8.69 23.18 3.29
CA GLN A 439 9.95 22.75 3.90
C GLN A 439 11.01 22.29 2.91
N GLN A 440 10.67 22.07 1.64
CA GLN A 440 11.60 21.56 0.63
C GLN A 440 12.71 22.56 0.30
N GLY A 441 13.93 22.04 0.08
CA GLY A 441 15.09 22.85 -0.24
C GLY A 441 14.94 23.68 -1.53
N ALA A 442 14.23 23.12 -2.53
CA ALA A 442 13.92 23.79 -3.78
C ALA A 442 13.16 25.12 -3.59
N VAL A 443 12.30 25.23 -2.56
CA VAL A 443 11.56 26.48 -2.27
C VAL A 443 12.51 27.64 -1.99
N ARG A 444 13.54 27.43 -1.17
CA ARG A 444 14.54 28.46 -0.83
C ARG A 444 15.36 28.87 -2.04
N LEU A 445 15.69 27.91 -2.91
CA LEU A 445 16.43 28.22 -4.16
C LEU A 445 15.57 29.04 -5.11
N LEU A 446 14.29 28.70 -5.27
CA LEU A 446 13.37 29.43 -6.13
C LEU A 446 13.09 30.86 -5.63
N ASP A 447 13.06 31.09 -4.32
CA ASP A 447 12.94 32.43 -3.73
C ASP A 447 14.08 33.32 -4.11
N ALA A 448 15.29 32.77 -4.27
CA ALA A 448 16.52 33.51 -4.63
C ALA A 448 16.80 33.53 -6.15
N ALA A 449 16.11 32.65 -6.91
CA ALA A 449 16.42 32.43 -8.33
C ALA A 449 15.93 33.59 -9.21
N PRO A 450 16.79 34.22 -10.06
CA PRO A 450 16.37 35.24 -10.98
C PRO A 450 15.24 34.74 -11.94
N GLY A 451 14.22 35.57 -12.10
CA GLY A 451 13.09 35.26 -13.00
C GLY A 451 12.05 34.29 -12.40
N TRP A 452 12.19 33.84 -11.18
CA TRP A 452 11.16 33.15 -10.42
C TRP A 452 10.56 34.08 -9.37
N ARG A 453 9.26 33.95 -9.11
CA ARG A 453 8.56 34.75 -8.10
C ARG A 453 7.59 33.86 -7.34
N ARG A 454 7.62 33.90 -6.02
CA ARG A 454 6.61 33.31 -5.16
C ARG A 454 5.29 34.07 -5.33
N VAL A 455 4.22 33.39 -5.70
CA VAL A 455 2.89 33.97 -5.96
C VAL A 455 1.82 33.45 -5.00
N TYR A 456 2.14 32.37 -4.27
CA TYR A 456 1.26 31.82 -3.25
C TYR A 456 2.06 31.09 -2.17
N THR A 457 1.57 31.15 -0.93
CA THR A 457 2.07 30.35 0.18
C THR A 457 0.95 30.16 1.23
N ASP A 458 0.86 28.94 1.77
CA ASP A 458 0.10 28.63 2.97
C ASP A 458 0.85 27.59 3.82
N ALA A 459 0.17 26.89 4.74
CA ALA A 459 0.81 25.87 5.59
C ALA A 459 1.23 24.61 4.82
N GLU A 460 0.55 24.31 3.71
CA GLU A 460 0.69 23.05 2.96
C GLU A 460 1.53 23.22 1.69
N ALA A 461 1.43 24.37 1.01
CA ALA A 461 2.02 24.52 -0.31
C ALA A 461 2.57 25.93 -0.60
N VAL A 462 3.59 25.97 -1.46
CA VAL A 462 4.18 27.18 -2.03
C VAL A 462 4.14 27.08 -3.56
N ILE A 463 3.73 28.18 -4.23
CA ILE A 463 3.75 28.28 -5.68
C ILE A 463 4.74 29.36 -6.10
N HIS A 464 5.66 28.99 -7.00
CA HIS A 464 6.47 29.92 -7.77
C HIS A 464 6.08 29.88 -9.23
N THR A 465 6.25 30.98 -9.92
CA THR A 465 6.08 31.07 -11.38
C THR A 465 7.16 31.95 -12.00
N ARG A 466 7.46 31.68 -13.25
CA ARG A 466 8.18 32.63 -14.10
C ARG A 466 7.15 33.61 -14.65
N PRO A 467 7.33 34.95 -14.48
CA PRO A 467 6.58 35.89 -15.25
C PRO A 467 6.80 35.53 -16.72
N ALA A 468 5.74 35.26 -17.47
CA ALA A 468 5.83 35.29 -18.91
C ALA A 468 6.48 36.63 -19.28
N ALA A 469 7.48 36.63 -20.14
CA ALA A 469 8.05 37.89 -20.62
C ALA A 469 6.85 38.71 -21.17
N LEU A 470 6.47 39.75 -20.42
CA LEU A 470 5.41 40.63 -20.78
C LEU A 470 5.84 41.28 -22.10
N GLY A 471 5.31 40.81 -23.22
CA GLY A 471 5.53 41.36 -24.55
C GLY A 471 6.43 40.51 -25.45
N SER A 472 6.00 39.36 -25.90
CA SER A 472 6.19 38.96 -27.27
C SER A 472 4.81 38.68 -27.87
N GLU A 473 4.17 39.72 -28.38
CA GLU A 473 3.23 39.55 -29.47
C GLU A 473 3.99 38.81 -30.57
N ALA A 474 3.81 37.50 -30.64
CA ALA A 474 4.20 36.74 -31.83
C ALA A 474 3.25 37.15 -32.94
N VAL A 475 3.68 38.16 -33.69
CA VAL A 475 3.17 38.45 -35.00
C VAL A 475 3.41 37.21 -35.84
N TYR A 476 2.37 36.41 -35.98
CA TYR A 476 2.32 35.37 -37.01
C TYR A 476 2.19 36.04 -38.35
N SER A 477 3.32 36.48 -38.93
CA SER A 477 3.40 36.77 -40.34
C SER A 477 3.58 35.45 -41.08
N ALA A 478 2.53 35.01 -41.74
CA ALA A 478 2.60 33.96 -42.76
C ALA A 478 3.57 34.44 -43.87
N SER A 479 4.80 33.94 -43.88
CA SER A 479 5.67 33.96 -45.06
C SER A 479 5.98 32.51 -45.45
N SER A 480 5.41 32.10 -46.57
CA SER A 480 5.77 30.92 -47.34
C SER A 480 7.26 30.96 -47.71
N GLY A 481 8.04 30.02 -47.17
CA GLY A 481 9.44 29.84 -47.55
C GLY A 481 9.90 28.47 -47.08
N GLY A 482 10.09 27.52 -47.99
CA GLY A 482 10.57 26.18 -47.75
C GLY A 482 12.01 26.21 -47.20
N GLY A 483 12.20 25.59 -46.05
CA GLY A 483 13.48 25.31 -45.43
C GLY A 483 13.37 24.04 -44.61
N SER A 484 14.23 23.08 -44.87
CA SER A 484 14.39 21.80 -44.20
C SER A 484 14.39 21.97 -42.67
N GLY A 485 13.28 21.67 -42.01
CA GLY A 485 13.14 21.76 -40.56
C GLY A 485 13.89 20.65 -39.89
N SER A 486 14.92 20.99 -39.12
CA SER A 486 15.33 20.19 -38.00
C SER A 486 14.19 20.23 -36.99
N GLU A 487 13.47 19.13 -36.79
CA GLU A 487 12.49 18.98 -35.71
C GLU A 487 13.15 19.35 -34.38
N MET A 488 12.67 20.42 -33.75
CA MET A 488 13.02 20.68 -32.35
C MET A 488 12.58 19.45 -31.52
N PRO A 489 13.45 18.88 -30.67
CA PRO A 489 13.09 17.69 -29.89
C PRO A 489 11.87 18.02 -29.04
N ASN A 490 10.88 17.14 -29.07
CA ASN A 490 9.69 17.22 -28.24
C ASN A 490 10.13 17.39 -26.77
N PRO A 491 9.66 18.43 -26.05
CA PRO A 491 10.04 18.69 -24.65
C PRO A 491 9.92 17.47 -23.74
N ALA A 492 8.93 16.59 -23.96
CA ALA A 492 8.77 15.33 -23.25
C ALA A 492 9.92 14.33 -23.50
N GLN A 493 10.63 14.38 -24.63
CA GLN A 493 11.78 13.53 -24.89
C GLN A 493 13.06 14.05 -24.25
N SER A 494 13.20 15.36 -24.04
CA SER A 494 14.36 15.96 -23.36
C SER A 494 14.29 15.76 -21.83
N CYS A 495 13.09 15.71 -21.26
CA CYS A 495 12.91 15.48 -19.84
C CYS A 495 13.26 14.04 -19.39
N ARG A 496 13.22 13.07 -20.33
CA ARG A 496 13.55 11.64 -20.09
C ARG A 496 15.06 11.37 -19.97
N LYS A 497 15.89 12.19 -20.56
CA LYS A 497 17.36 12.05 -20.58
C LYS A 497 18.02 12.78 -19.42
#